data_55eeddef7e00365fdfbe7dcb7212b29b
#
_entry.id   55eeddef7e00365fdfbe7dcb7212b29b
#
_cell.length_a   1.000
_cell.length_b   1.000
_cell.length_c   1.000
_cell.angle_alpha   90.00
_cell.angle_beta   90.00
_cell.angle_gamma   90.00
#
_symmetry.space_group_name_H-M   'P 1'
#
loop_
_entity.id
_entity.type
_entity.pdbx_description
1 polymer ?
#
loop_
_entity_poly.entity_id
_entity_poly.type
_entity_poly.pdbx_seq_one_letter_code
_entity_poly.pdbx_strand_id
1 'polypeptide(L)'
;MCIRDRAIKGVLKKLNLLPPSAAMAGIYTMVDNSRGVWKAPANVTLSYVDSLVEDIDDDQQADLNAPAHGKAVNVIRLFRGEGIKVWGARTLDGNSLDWRYVNVRRTLLFLEESIKNAARTYVFEPNDAGTWINMKCMIENFLRSVWKRGGLAGATPEDAFEVHIGLGDTMTAEDILNGIMRITVLVAVTHPAEFIEITFQQQAQKS
;
A
#
# COMPACT_ATOMS: atom_id res chain seq x y z
N MET A 1 1.52 -36.08 -34.13
CA MET A 1 0.94 -34.74 -33.92
C MET A 1 1.05 -33.95 -35.22
N CYS A 2 -0.08 -33.60 -35.82
CA CYS A 2 -0.16 -32.99 -37.16
C CYS A 2 0.42 -31.57 -37.14
N ILE A 3 1.05 -31.13 -38.24
CA ILE A 3 1.60 -29.78 -38.43
C ILE A 3 0.50 -28.70 -38.12
N ARG A 4 -0.73 -28.98 -38.54
CA ARG A 4 -1.91 -28.14 -38.28
C ARG A 4 -2.17 -27.96 -36.79
N ASP A 5 -2.08 -29.03 -35.98
CA ASP A 5 -2.30 -28.97 -34.52
C ASP A 5 -1.21 -28.15 -33.84
N ARG A 6 0.02 -28.21 -34.32
CA ARG A 6 1.14 -27.44 -33.82
C ARG A 6 0.95 -25.94 -34.10
N ALA A 7 0.49 -25.58 -35.29
CA ALA A 7 0.20 -24.22 -35.69
C ALA A 7 -0.96 -23.64 -34.86
N ILE A 8 -2.06 -24.38 -34.67
CA ILE A 8 -3.19 -23.98 -33.86
C ILE A 8 -2.78 -23.77 -32.41
N LYS A 9 -2.03 -24.68 -31.80
CA LYS A 9 -1.50 -24.54 -30.44
C LYS A 9 -0.60 -23.31 -30.30
N GLY A 10 0.23 -23.03 -31.31
CA GLY A 10 1.09 -21.85 -31.33
C GLY A 10 0.29 -20.54 -31.34
N VAL A 11 -0.79 -20.48 -32.12
CA VAL A 11 -1.70 -19.30 -32.15
C VAL A 11 -2.45 -19.17 -30.85
N LEU A 12 -3.00 -20.25 -30.29
CA LEU A 12 -3.69 -20.23 -28.99
C LEU A 12 -2.77 -19.77 -27.87
N LYS A 13 -1.52 -20.23 -27.84
CA LYS A 13 -0.53 -19.79 -26.86
C LYS A 13 -0.28 -18.29 -26.94
N LYS A 14 -0.21 -17.72 -28.15
CA LYS A 14 -0.05 -16.27 -28.35
C LYS A 14 -1.30 -15.48 -27.94
N LEU A 15 -2.49 -15.97 -28.24
CA LEU A 15 -3.76 -15.35 -27.88
C LEU A 15 -4.03 -15.37 -26.37
N ASN A 16 -3.53 -16.42 -25.70
CA ASN A 16 -3.67 -16.56 -24.24
C ASN A 16 -2.59 -15.80 -23.45
N LEU A 17 -1.63 -15.18 -24.15
CA LEU A 17 -0.62 -14.35 -23.50
C LEU A 17 -1.22 -12.99 -23.15
N LEU A 18 -1.50 -12.81 -21.87
CA LEU A 18 -2.11 -11.58 -21.34
C LEU A 18 -1.09 -10.81 -20.49
N PRO A 19 -1.11 -9.46 -20.56
CA PRO A 19 -0.29 -8.64 -19.68
C PRO A 19 -0.76 -8.74 -18.22
N PRO A 20 0.13 -8.62 -17.22
CA PRO A 20 -0.21 -8.80 -15.82
C PRO A 20 -1.08 -7.67 -15.25
N SER A 21 -1.23 -6.54 -15.95
CA SER A 21 -1.89 -5.34 -15.44
C SER A 21 -3.35 -5.56 -15.03
N ALA A 22 -4.12 -6.32 -15.83
CA ALA A 22 -5.52 -6.63 -15.52
C ALA A 22 -5.63 -7.54 -14.28
N ALA A 23 -4.76 -8.55 -14.19
CA ALA A 23 -4.70 -9.44 -13.03
C ALA A 23 -4.32 -8.66 -11.76
N MET A 24 -3.34 -7.75 -11.85
CA MET A 24 -2.93 -6.90 -10.73
C MET A 24 -4.02 -5.94 -10.29
N ALA A 25 -4.82 -5.37 -11.20
CA ALA A 25 -5.98 -4.56 -10.83
C ALA A 25 -7.00 -5.37 -10.01
N GLY A 26 -7.25 -6.62 -10.41
CA GLY A 26 -8.09 -7.56 -9.65
C GLY A 26 -7.52 -7.87 -8.27
N ILE A 27 -6.21 -8.13 -8.16
CA ILE A 27 -5.53 -8.37 -6.88
C ILE A 27 -5.63 -7.15 -5.95
N TYR A 28 -5.40 -5.94 -6.45
CA TYR A 28 -5.54 -4.73 -5.64
C TYR A 28 -6.96 -4.59 -5.10
N THR A 29 -7.97 -4.73 -5.97
CA THR A 29 -9.37 -4.66 -5.56
C THR A 29 -9.73 -5.72 -4.52
N MET A 30 -9.27 -6.96 -4.70
CA MET A 30 -9.52 -8.06 -3.77
C MET A 30 -8.88 -7.80 -2.40
N VAL A 31 -7.62 -7.36 -2.38
CA VAL A 31 -6.89 -7.06 -1.14
C VAL A 31 -7.51 -5.85 -0.43
N ASP A 32 -7.86 -4.79 -1.15
CA ASP A 32 -8.51 -3.60 -0.59
C ASP A 32 -9.83 -3.95 0.08
N ASN A 33 -10.66 -4.78 -0.55
CA ASN A 33 -11.95 -5.19 -0.01
C ASN A 33 -11.83 -6.13 1.20
N SER A 34 -10.84 -7.03 1.20
CA SER A 34 -10.68 -8.05 2.26
C SER A 34 -9.84 -7.59 3.43
N ARG A 35 -8.81 -6.79 3.20
CA ARG A 35 -7.81 -6.43 4.21
C ARG A 35 -7.59 -4.91 4.36
N GLY A 36 -8.06 -4.12 3.42
CA GLY A 36 -7.87 -2.67 3.34
C GLY A 36 -6.68 -2.26 2.48
N VAL A 37 -6.68 -0.98 2.05
CA VAL A 37 -5.69 -0.38 1.16
C VAL A 37 -4.26 -0.37 1.76
N TRP A 38 -4.15 -0.42 3.07
CA TRP A 38 -2.89 -0.45 3.83
C TRP A 38 -2.17 -1.80 3.78
N LYS A 39 -2.84 -2.88 3.35
CA LYS A 39 -2.19 -4.18 3.16
C LYS A 39 -1.44 -4.20 1.82
N ALA A 40 -0.15 -4.58 1.86
CA ALA A 40 0.63 -4.78 0.65
C ALA A 40 -0.04 -5.84 -0.25
N PRO A 41 -0.24 -5.57 -1.56
CA PRO A 41 -0.88 -6.49 -2.50
C PRO A 41 0.12 -7.57 -2.99
N ALA A 42 0.77 -8.24 -2.06
CA ALA A 42 1.76 -9.28 -2.28
C ALA A 42 1.50 -10.51 -1.41
N ASN A 43 2.10 -11.62 -1.75
CA ASN A 43 1.83 -12.95 -1.20
C ASN A 43 0.35 -13.33 -1.38
N VAL A 44 -0.16 -13.09 -2.57
CA VAL A 44 -1.54 -13.37 -2.96
C VAL A 44 -1.52 -14.25 -4.20
N THR A 45 -2.30 -15.34 -4.17
CA THR A 45 -2.39 -16.30 -5.26
C THR A 45 -3.25 -15.74 -6.40
N LEU A 46 -2.76 -15.89 -7.64
CA LEU A 46 -3.51 -15.61 -8.85
C LEU A 46 -4.34 -16.83 -9.23
N SER A 47 -5.64 -16.62 -9.43
CA SER A 47 -6.54 -17.64 -9.95
C SER A 47 -6.60 -17.58 -11.49
N TYR A 48 -6.89 -18.72 -12.12
CA TYR A 48 -7.10 -18.83 -13.57
C TYR A 48 -5.85 -18.47 -14.42
N VAL A 49 -4.66 -18.64 -13.87
CA VAL A 49 -3.39 -18.54 -14.58
C VAL A 49 -2.78 -19.92 -14.68
N ASP A 50 -2.62 -20.42 -15.91
CA ASP A 50 -2.11 -21.78 -16.16
C ASP A 50 -0.59 -21.85 -16.02
N SER A 51 0.10 -20.84 -16.52
CA SER A 51 1.58 -20.80 -16.52
C SER A 51 2.08 -19.37 -16.67
N LEU A 52 3.33 -19.17 -16.28
CA LEU A 52 4.08 -17.94 -16.52
C LEU A 52 4.88 -18.07 -17.84
N VAL A 53 5.24 -16.93 -18.42
CA VAL A 53 6.10 -16.88 -19.62
C VAL A 53 7.54 -17.18 -19.24
N GLU A 54 7.98 -16.59 -18.13
CA GLU A 54 9.32 -16.74 -17.57
C GLU A 54 9.21 -17.30 -16.14
N ASP A 55 10.09 -18.22 -15.81
CA ASP A 55 10.24 -18.76 -14.46
C ASP A 55 11.42 -18.02 -13.79
N ILE A 56 11.13 -17.23 -12.79
CA ILE A 56 12.10 -16.37 -12.10
C ILE A 56 12.54 -17.07 -10.83
N ASP A 57 13.84 -17.29 -10.68
CA ASP A 57 14.45 -17.84 -9.47
C ASP A 57 14.68 -16.80 -8.35
N ASP A 58 15.22 -17.22 -7.22
CA ASP A 58 15.42 -16.37 -6.06
C ASP A 58 16.48 -15.30 -6.29
N ASP A 59 17.56 -15.62 -7.00
CA ASP A 59 18.66 -14.70 -7.29
C ASP A 59 18.20 -13.61 -8.27
N GLN A 60 17.52 -14.02 -9.34
CA GLN A 60 16.91 -13.09 -10.31
C GLN A 60 15.90 -12.17 -9.64
N GLN A 61 15.10 -12.70 -8.71
CA GLN A 61 14.16 -11.88 -7.98
C GLN A 61 14.85 -10.89 -7.05
N ALA A 62 15.93 -11.27 -6.37
CA ALA A 62 16.68 -10.37 -5.53
C ALA A 62 17.21 -9.17 -6.33
N ASP A 63 17.74 -9.40 -7.52
CA ASP A 63 18.23 -8.37 -8.45
C ASP A 63 17.11 -7.44 -8.93
N LEU A 64 15.92 -8.00 -9.21
CA LEU A 64 14.75 -7.23 -9.64
C LEU A 64 14.13 -6.40 -8.50
N ASN A 65 14.15 -6.94 -7.28
CA ASN A 65 13.54 -6.31 -6.11
C ASN A 65 14.38 -5.15 -5.56
N ALA A 66 15.70 -5.29 -5.56
CA ALA A 66 16.64 -4.29 -5.05
C ALA A 66 17.74 -3.96 -6.07
N PRO A 67 17.38 -3.43 -7.26
CA PRO A 67 18.35 -3.15 -8.30
C PRO A 67 19.28 -1.99 -7.91
N ALA A 68 20.52 -2.03 -8.38
CA ALA A 68 21.51 -0.98 -8.17
C ALA A 68 21.06 0.42 -8.68
N HIS A 69 20.15 0.45 -9.66
CA HIS A 69 19.60 1.68 -10.24
C HIS A 69 18.30 2.18 -9.61
N GLY A 70 17.88 1.60 -8.48
CA GLY A 70 16.74 2.08 -7.68
C GLY A 70 15.34 1.82 -8.24
N LYS A 71 15.19 1.21 -9.41
CA LYS A 71 13.88 0.89 -10.01
C LYS A 71 13.51 -0.55 -9.71
N ALA A 72 12.75 -0.76 -8.63
CA ALA A 72 12.29 -2.09 -8.25
C ALA A 72 11.23 -2.64 -9.22
N VAL A 73 11.28 -3.94 -9.46
CA VAL A 73 10.31 -4.68 -10.26
C VAL A 73 9.67 -5.77 -9.42
N ASN A 74 8.37 -5.69 -9.25
CA ASN A 74 7.59 -6.74 -8.57
C ASN A 74 7.35 -7.89 -9.54
N VAL A 75 7.47 -9.12 -9.07
CA VAL A 75 7.35 -10.31 -9.91
C VAL A 75 6.14 -11.15 -9.57
N ILE A 76 5.68 -11.93 -10.53
CA ILE A 76 4.70 -12.99 -10.36
C ILE A 76 5.47 -14.30 -10.51
N ARG A 77 5.43 -15.17 -9.49
CA ARG A 77 6.22 -16.41 -9.43
C ARG A 77 5.36 -17.62 -9.14
N LEU A 78 5.87 -18.77 -9.60
CA LEU A 78 5.31 -20.07 -9.24
C LEU A 78 5.99 -20.60 -7.96
N PHE A 79 5.18 -20.86 -6.94
CA PHE A 79 5.61 -21.55 -5.72
C PHE A 79 5.09 -22.98 -5.72
N ARG A 80 5.99 -23.96 -5.57
CA ARG A 80 5.63 -25.36 -5.58
C ARG A 80 4.69 -25.70 -4.44
N GLY A 81 3.52 -26.25 -4.77
CA GLY A 81 2.48 -26.56 -3.79
C GLY A 81 1.57 -25.40 -3.37
N GLU A 82 1.90 -24.16 -3.74
CA GLU A 82 1.14 -22.97 -3.35
C GLU A 82 0.54 -22.22 -4.56
N GLY A 83 0.98 -22.53 -5.77
CA GLY A 83 0.50 -21.91 -6.99
C GLY A 83 1.26 -20.64 -7.41
N ILE A 84 0.67 -19.92 -8.36
CA ILE A 84 1.24 -18.68 -8.90
C ILE A 84 0.85 -17.51 -8.01
N LYS A 85 1.84 -16.78 -7.50
CA LYS A 85 1.63 -15.66 -6.57
C LYS A 85 2.28 -14.38 -7.05
N VAL A 86 1.66 -13.27 -6.66
CA VAL A 86 2.30 -11.95 -6.71
C VAL A 86 3.33 -11.88 -5.58
N TRP A 87 4.59 -11.60 -5.93
CA TRP A 87 5.70 -11.59 -4.98
C TRP A 87 6.52 -10.32 -5.12
N GLY A 88 6.06 -9.28 -4.45
CA GLY A 88 6.64 -7.94 -4.40
C GLY A 88 5.56 -6.87 -4.29
N ALA A 89 5.87 -5.80 -3.57
CA ALA A 89 4.98 -4.67 -3.36
C ALA A 89 5.75 -3.35 -3.29
N ARG A 90 6.82 -3.23 -4.06
CA ARG A 90 7.62 -2.01 -4.13
C ARG A 90 7.11 -1.08 -5.22
N THR A 91 7.30 0.21 -5.01
CA THR A 91 7.18 1.24 -6.05
C THR A 91 8.42 1.25 -6.93
N LEU A 92 8.42 2.06 -7.99
CA LEU A 92 9.62 2.28 -8.79
C LEU A 92 10.75 2.98 -8.00
N ASP A 93 10.42 3.67 -6.90
CA ASP A 93 11.39 4.28 -5.97
C ASP A 93 11.80 3.26 -4.89
N GLY A 94 12.41 2.17 -5.32
CA GLY A 94 12.78 1.04 -4.48
C GLY A 94 13.84 1.34 -3.41
N ASN A 95 14.56 2.45 -3.52
CA ASN A 95 15.62 2.86 -2.58
C ASN A 95 15.14 3.86 -1.54
N SER A 96 13.99 4.49 -1.71
CA SER A 96 13.39 5.39 -0.73
C SER A 96 12.97 4.62 0.52
N LEU A 97 13.28 5.13 1.69
CA LEU A 97 12.80 4.57 2.95
C LEU A 97 11.31 4.86 3.15
N ASP A 98 10.86 6.04 2.73
CA ASP A 98 9.47 6.49 2.94
C ASP A 98 8.50 5.98 1.86
N TRP A 99 8.95 5.92 0.59
CA TRP A 99 8.08 5.68 -0.57
C TRP A 99 8.31 4.33 -1.26
N ARG A 100 9.14 3.50 -0.68
CA ARG A 100 9.49 2.18 -1.24
C ARG A 100 8.29 1.28 -1.51
N TYR A 101 7.28 1.30 -0.64
CA TYR A 101 6.17 0.35 -0.68
C TYR A 101 4.87 0.95 -1.25
N VAL A 102 4.22 0.16 -2.11
CA VAL A 102 2.96 0.53 -2.76
C VAL A 102 1.84 0.80 -1.74
N ASN A 103 1.74 -0.02 -0.70
CA ASN A 103 0.70 0.15 0.33
C ASN A 103 0.87 1.45 1.10
N VAL A 104 2.09 1.90 1.40
CA VAL A 104 2.36 3.18 2.06
C VAL A 104 1.82 4.33 1.21
N ARG A 105 2.22 4.38 -0.07
CA ARG A 105 1.78 5.43 -0.99
C ARG A 105 0.26 5.44 -1.17
N ARG A 106 -0.34 4.26 -1.36
CA ARG A 106 -1.79 4.14 -1.56
C ARG A 106 -2.57 4.50 -0.30
N THR A 107 -2.07 4.15 0.88
CA THR A 107 -2.70 4.52 2.16
C THR A 107 -2.72 6.03 2.32
N LEU A 108 -1.60 6.71 2.07
CA LEU A 108 -1.56 8.18 2.17
C LEU A 108 -2.51 8.85 1.18
N LEU A 109 -2.55 8.40 -0.08
CA LEU A 109 -3.50 8.91 -1.07
C LEU A 109 -4.96 8.69 -0.65
N PHE A 110 -5.26 7.53 -0.06
CA PHE A 110 -6.60 7.23 0.46
C PHE A 110 -6.98 8.16 1.62
N LEU A 111 -6.07 8.38 2.58
CA LEU A 111 -6.32 9.26 3.72
C LEU A 111 -6.49 10.71 3.26
N GLU A 112 -5.58 11.19 2.41
CA GLU A 112 -5.59 12.54 1.86
C GLU A 112 -6.92 12.84 1.14
N GLU A 113 -7.32 11.98 0.20
CA GLU A 113 -8.55 12.20 -0.58
C GLU A 113 -9.82 12.05 0.29
N SER A 114 -9.81 11.15 1.28
CA SER A 114 -10.93 10.98 2.19
C SER A 114 -11.12 12.21 3.08
N ILE A 115 -10.03 12.74 3.66
CA ILE A 115 -10.06 13.94 4.49
C ILE A 115 -10.44 15.15 3.65
N LYS A 116 -9.87 15.32 2.47
CA LYS A 116 -10.20 16.39 1.54
C LYS A 116 -11.68 16.39 1.15
N ASN A 117 -12.25 15.23 0.86
CA ASN A 117 -13.67 15.11 0.53
C ASN A 117 -14.57 15.45 1.72
N ALA A 118 -14.21 14.99 2.92
CA ALA A 118 -14.94 15.35 4.13
C ALA A 118 -14.81 16.85 4.48
N ALA A 119 -13.64 17.44 4.29
CA ALA A 119 -13.39 18.86 4.52
C ALA A 119 -14.21 19.79 3.62
N ARG A 120 -14.69 19.31 2.44
CA ARG A 120 -15.55 20.10 1.55
C ARG A 120 -16.85 20.56 2.21
N THR A 121 -17.36 19.84 3.20
CA THR A 121 -18.58 20.24 3.92
C THR A 121 -18.39 21.47 4.79
N TYR A 122 -17.15 21.84 5.08
CA TYR A 122 -16.79 23.02 5.87
C TYR A 122 -16.38 24.23 5.02
N VAL A 123 -16.42 24.11 3.70
CA VAL A 123 -16.15 25.26 2.81
C VAL A 123 -17.26 26.26 2.96
N PHE A 124 -16.90 27.53 3.18
CA PHE A 124 -17.78 28.66 3.51
C PHE A 124 -18.36 28.67 4.94
N GLU A 125 -18.01 27.70 5.79
CA GLU A 125 -18.30 27.82 7.22
C GLU A 125 -17.40 28.90 7.88
N PRO A 126 -17.82 29.48 9.02
CA PRO A 126 -16.99 30.44 9.74
C PRO A 126 -15.61 29.88 10.09
N ASN A 127 -14.57 30.67 9.84
CA ASN A 127 -13.19 30.29 10.17
C ASN A 127 -12.88 30.61 11.63
N ASP A 128 -13.49 29.88 12.57
CA ASP A 128 -13.43 30.08 14.00
C ASP A 128 -13.10 28.82 14.79
N ALA A 129 -12.87 28.97 16.08
CA ALA A 129 -12.51 27.87 16.97
C ALA A 129 -13.55 26.74 17.01
N GLY A 130 -14.85 27.06 16.86
CA GLY A 130 -15.90 26.04 16.84
C GLY A 130 -15.81 25.14 15.63
N THR A 131 -15.62 25.73 14.46
CA THR A 131 -15.42 24.98 13.20
C THR A 131 -14.13 24.17 13.24
N TRP A 132 -13.02 24.71 13.77
CA TRP A 132 -11.74 23.99 13.89
C TRP A 132 -11.86 22.75 14.77
N ILE A 133 -12.53 22.87 15.94
CA ILE A 133 -12.75 21.74 16.85
C ILE A 133 -13.60 20.66 16.16
N ASN A 134 -14.69 21.04 15.50
CA ASN A 134 -15.56 20.09 14.82
C ASN A 134 -14.81 19.33 13.71
N MET A 135 -14.04 20.04 12.90
CA MET A 135 -13.25 19.46 11.84
C MET A 135 -12.13 18.56 12.39
N LYS A 136 -11.43 18.99 13.44
CA LYS A 136 -10.42 18.18 14.13
C LYS A 136 -11.03 16.86 14.64
N CYS A 137 -12.15 16.92 15.36
CA CYS A 137 -12.85 15.74 15.87
C CYS A 137 -13.28 14.78 14.73
N MET A 138 -13.77 15.32 13.62
CA MET A 138 -14.16 14.53 12.46
C MET A 138 -12.96 13.75 11.87
N ILE A 139 -11.83 14.44 11.67
CA ILE A 139 -10.61 13.84 11.12
C ILE A 139 -10.04 12.79 12.10
N GLU A 140 -9.95 13.12 13.39
CA GLU A 140 -9.47 12.19 14.42
C GLU A 140 -10.34 10.93 14.52
N ASN A 141 -11.65 11.05 14.44
CA ASN A 141 -12.57 9.90 14.46
C ASN A 141 -12.37 9.00 13.22
N PHE A 142 -12.18 9.60 12.05
CA PHE A 142 -11.86 8.86 10.84
C PHE A 142 -10.52 8.12 10.96
N LEU A 143 -9.44 8.80 11.37
CA LEU A 143 -8.11 8.22 11.54
C LEU A 143 -8.11 7.12 12.61
N ARG A 144 -8.83 7.32 13.72
CA ARG A 144 -9.02 6.31 14.77
C ARG A 144 -9.73 5.06 14.24
N SER A 145 -10.71 5.22 13.36
CA SER A 145 -11.35 4.10 12.67
C SER A 145 -10.36 3.31 11.79
N VAL A 146 -9.51 4.02 11.04
CA VAL A 146 -8.47 3.41 10.21
C VAL A 146 -7.43 2.68 11.07
N TRP A 147 -6.97 3.30 12.17
CA TRP A 147 -6.04 2.71 13.12
C TRP A 147 -6.60 1.42 13.76
N LYS A 148 -7.84 1.45 14.24
CA LYS A 148 -8.51 0.24 14.80
C LYS A 148 -8.59 -0.91 13.82
N ARG A 149 -8.63 -0.64 12.52
CA ARG A 149 -8.63 -1.63 11.44
C ARG A 149 -7.22 -2.08 11.06
N GLY A 150 -6.18 -1.56 11.71
CA GLY A 150 -4.77 -1.88 11.46
C GLY A 150 -4.15 -1.11 10.28
N GLY A 151 -4.74 0.00 9.87
CA GLY A 151 -4.25 0.82 8.76
C GLY A 151 -3.13 1.79 9.13
N LEU A 152 -2.99 2.10 10.42
CA LEU A 152 -1.93 2.94 10.95
C LEU A 152 -1.11 2.17 12.00
N ALA A 153 0.18 2.49 12.10
CA ALA A 153 1.08 1.98 13.11
C ALA A 153 0.86 2.75 14.44
N GLY A 154 1.38 2.18 15.54
CA GLY A 154 1.28 2.77 16.87
C GLY A 154 0.49 1.90 17.83
N ALA A 155 0.95 1.82 19.08
CA ALA A 155 0.28 1.07 20.14
C ALA A 155 -0.96 1.80 20.65
N THR A 156 -0.93 3.13 20.63
CA THR A 156 -2.03 4.01 21.02
C THR A 156 -2.44 4.90 19.84
N PRO A 157 -3.65 5.51 19.86
CA PRO A 157 -4.04 6.46 18.83
C PRO A 157 -3.09 7.65 18.72
N GLU A 158 -2.55 8.10 19.84
CA GLU A 158 -1.63 9.24 19.95
C GLU A 158 -0.27 8.94 19.27
N ASP A 159 0.14 7.67 19.25
CA ASP A 159 1.33 7.23 18.50
C ASP A 159 1.05 7.06 16.99
N ALA A 160 -0.21 6.89 16.63
CA ALA A 160 -0.62 6.57 15.27
C ALA A 160 -0.91 7.79 14.40
N PHE A 161 -1.46 8.85 15.00
CA PHE A 161 -1.80 10.08 14.27
C PHE A 161 -1.93 11.28 15.19
N GLU A 162 -1.71 12.46 14.62
CA GLU A 162 -1.90 13.74 15.26
C GLU A 162 -2.54 14.73 14.28
N VAL A 163 -3.49 15.56 14.75
CA VAL A 163 -4.20 16.54 13.93
C VAL A 163 -4.08 17.92 14.56
N HIS A 164 -3.58 18.86 13.79
CA HIS A 164 -3.38 20.25 14.19
C HIS A 164 -4.27 21.16 13.36
N ILE A 165 -5.06 22.00 14.03
CA ILE A 165 -5.87 23.06 13.42
C ILE A 165 -6.00 24.17 14.46
N GLY A 166 -5.55 25.37 14.18
CA GLY A 166 -5.75 26.49 15.10
C GLY A 166 -4.92 27.72 14.77
N LEU A 167 -5.36 28.84 15.35
CA LEU A 167 -4.63 30.10 15.33
C LEU A 167 -3.39 29.97 16.23
N GLY A 168 -2.22 30.31 15.67
CA GLY A 168 -0.94 30.17 16.37
C GLY A 168 -0.33 28.76 16.32
N ASP A 169 -1.07 27.77 15.80
CA ASP A 169 -0.60 26.41 15.52
C ASP A 169 -0.39 26.23 14.00
N THR A 170 -1.45 26.13 13.22
CA THR A 170 -1.37 25.95 11.76
C THR A 170 -1.70 27.21 10.96
N MET A 171 -2.29 28.20 11.57
CA MET A 171 -2.75 29.44 10.92
C MET A 171 -2.26 30.69 11.65
N THR A 172 -2.03 31.75 10.87
CA THR A 172 -1.81 33.10 11.33
C THR A 172 -3.14 33.90 11.29
N ALA A 173 -3.19 35.07 11.97
CA ALA A 173 -4.33 35.98 11.86
C ALA A 173 -4.55 36.45 10.39
N GLU A 174 -3.49 36.58 9.61
CA GLU A 174 -3.55 36.93 8.20
C GLU A 174 -4.19 35.81 7.35
N ASP A 175 -3.87 34.53 7.63
CA ASP A 175 -4.53 33.41 6.96
C ASP A 175 -6.04 33.44 7.18
N ILE A 176 -6.50 33.74 8.40
CA ILE A 176 -7.92 33.83 8.74
C ILE A 176 -8.59 34.96 7.97
N LEU A 177 -7.96 36.15 7.92
CA LEU A 177 -8.47 37.29 7.15
C LEU A 177 -8.55 37.01 5.65
N ASN A 178 -7.62 36.22 5.14
CA ASN A 178 -7.60 35.78 3.75
C ASN A 178 -8.54 34.58 3.46
N GLY A 179 -9.31 34.13 4.47
CA GLY A 179 -10.23 32.99 4.33
C GLY A 179 -9.53 31.64 4.17
N ILE A 180 -8.30 31.51 4.64
CA ILE A 180 -7.50 30.28 4.53
C ILE A 180 -7.60 29.52 5.85
N MET A 181 -8.04 28.25 5.78
CA MET A 181 -7.95 27.29 6.86
C MET A 181 -6.88 26.24 6.55
N ARG A 182 -5.89 26.11 7.45
CA ARG A 182 -4.80 25.12 7.30
C ARG A 182 -4.95 24.01 8.32
N ILE A 183 -4.83 22.80 7.84
CA ILE A 183 -4.91 21.57 8.61
C ILE A 183 -3.63 20.80 8.40
N THR A 184 -2.97 20.40 9.49
CA THR A 184 -1.81 19.50 9.44
C THR A 184 -2.19 18.18 10.06
N VAL A 185 -1.98 17.10 9.31
CA VAL A 185 -2.26 15.72 9.76
C VAL A 185 -0.97 14.93 9.68
N LEU A 186 -0.52 14.44 10.84
CA LEU A 186 0.63 13.54 10.94
C LEU A 186 0.11 12.12 11.13
N VAL A 187 0.66 11.16 10.38
CA VAL A 187 0.23 9.76 10.44
C VAL A 187 1.41 8.81 10.41
N ALA A 188 1.37 7.77 11.22
CA ALA A 188 2.32 6.67 11.20
C ALA A 188 1.76 5.55 10.32
N VAL A 189 2.30 5.38 9.12
CA VAL A 189 1.82 4.38 8.15
C VAL A 189 2.49 3.03 8.40
N THR A 190 1.73 1.93 8.24
CA THR A 190 2.27 0.58 8.39
C THR A 190 3.15 0.18 7.19
N HIS A 191 4.34 -0.35 7.47
CA HIS A 191 5.24 -0.93 6.48
C HIS A 191 5.11 -2.46 6.48
N PRO A 192 5.21 -3.12 5.32
CA PRO A 192 5.20 -4.58 5.27
C PRO A 192 6.52 -5.16 5.79
N ALA A 193 6.48 -6.33 6.43
CA ALA A 193 7.67 -7.14 6.66
C ALA A 193 8.00 -7.87 5.36
N GLU A 194 9.01 -7.41 4.62
CA GLU A 194 9.45 -8.02 3.36
C GLU A 194 10.45 -9.15 3.60
N PHE A 195 11.31 -8.99 4.60
CA PHE A 195 12.31 -9.98 4.99
C PHE A 195 12.05 -10.46 6.41
N ILE A 196 12.15 -11.76 6.62
CA ILE A 196 12.02 -12.40 7.92
C ILE A 196 13.32 -13.15 8.19
N GLU A 197 14.08 -12.69 9.17
CA GLU A 197 15.29 -13.36 9.63
C GLU A 197 14.96 -14.20 10.87
N ILE A 198 15.28 -15.49 10.83
CA ILE A 198 15.02 -16.42 11.92
C ILE A 198 16.34 -17.00 12.39
N THR A 199 16.69 -16.74 13.65
CA THR A 199 17.88 -17.30 14.29
C THR A 199 17.51 -18.47 15.18
N PHE A 200 18.08 -19.64 14.91
CA PHE A 200 17.95 -20.82 15.76
C PHE A 200 19.20 -20.97 16.62
N GLN A 201 19.00 -21.03 17.93
CA GLN A 201 20.06 -21.31 18.88
C GLN A 201 19.77 -22.61 19.61
N GLN A 202 20.71 -23.53 19.58
CA GLN A 202 20.63 -24.75 20.37
C GLN A 202 21.01 -24.45 21.83
N GLN A 203 20.12 -24.69 22.76
CA GLN A 203 20.41 -24.57 24.18
C GLN A 203 21.01 -25.89 24.68
N ALA A 204 22.15 -25.82 25.38
CA ALA A 204 22.73 -26.98 26.01
C ALA A 204 21.80 -27.51 27.09
N GLN A 205 21.64 -28.84 27.13
CA GLN A 205 20.84 -29.50 28.16
C GLN A 205 21.48 -29.23 29.52
N LYS A 206 20.75 -28.61 30.43
CA LYS A 206 21.20 -28.47 31.83
C LYS A 206 21.07 -29.85 32.49
N SER A 207 22.20 -30.45 32.81
CA SER A 207 22.27 -31.67 33.66
C SER A 207 21.93 -31.37 35.11
#